data_ef1301d225059234e7baefc0d6c0d14d
#
_entry.id   ef1301d225059234e7baefc0d6c0d14d
#
_cell.length_a   1.000
_cell.length_b   1.000
_cell.length_c   1.000
_cell.angle_alpha   90.00
_cell.angle_beta   90.00
_cell.angle_gamma   90.00
#
_symmetry.space_group_name_H-M   'P 1'
#
loop_
_entity.id
_entity.type
_entity.pdbx_description
1 polymer ?
#
loop_
_entity_poly.entity_id
_entity_poly.type
_entity_poly.pdbx_seq_one_letter_code
_entity_poly.pdbx_strand_id
1 'polypeptide(L)'
;MTGLTLADVDRDDALSEGLAGLYGSTRAGFLRASALGGAAMLGSLLTPAPAAAELSDVGILRFGLRFEYLQAAFYTEAEQIGTIGRMTARKQQWARVLGAHERAHVRIIKQVLGPKAEASPFFDFRGNTETDGGFTRTAVAMEDLTVALITGIMPEIHSRTLAAALFSLLTVEARHAAWARNIIGATPSPSALDQPRSLPDVRGVIRSTRFIVNRPSTSRRHERPQLTG
;
A
#
# COMPACT_ATOMS: atom_id res chain seq x y z
N MET A 1 29.90 -10.26 -24.64
CA MET A 1 28.65 -9.66 -24.10
C MET A 1 29.10 -8.56 -23.14
N THR A 2 29.01 -7.32 -23.55
CA THR A 2 29.27 -6.16 -22.65
C THR A 2 28.15 -6.14 -21.63
N GLY A 3 28.47 -6.32 -20.36
CA GLY A 3 27.49 -6.26 -19.27
C GLY A 3 26.87 -4.85 -19.22
N LEU A 4 25.56 -4.76 -19.01
CA LEU A 4 24.86 -3.51 -18.72
C LEU A 4 25.46 -2.87 -17.47
N THR A 5 25.81 -1.58 -17.57
CA THR A 5 26.28 -0.78 -16.43
C THR A 5 25.12 -0.03 -15.80
N LEU A 6 25.30 0.49 -14.58
CA LEU A 6 24.31 1.34 -13.93
C LEU A 6 23.96 2.57 -14.79
N ALA A 7 24.95 3.17 -15.43
CA ALA A 7 24.76 4.31 -16.33
C ALA A 7 23.94 3.98 -17.58
N ASP A 8 23.92 2.73 -18.02
CA ASP A 8 23.09 2.29 -19.16
C ASP A 8 21.60 2.15 -18.77
N VAL A 9 21.31 1.99 -17.50
CA VAL A 9 19.95 1.75 -16.94
C VAL A 9 19.39 3.03 -16.32
N ASP A 10 20.23 3.79 -15.61
CA ASP A 10 19.87 5.00 -14.86
C ASP A 10 20.06 6.27 -15.72
N ARG A 11 19.35 6.34 -16.84
CA ARG A 11 19.52 7.43 -17.83
C ARG A 11 19.01 8.79 -17.34
N ASP A 12 18.16 8.80 -16.35
CA ASP A 12 17.55 9.98 -15.72
C ASP A 12 18.09 10.25 -14.31
N ASP A 13 19.16 9.56 -13.93
CA ASP A 13 19.83 9.64 -12.62
C ASP A 13 18.92 9.32 -11.42
N ALA A 14 17.71 8.76 -11.65
CA ALA A 14 16.71 8.53 -10.61
C ALA A 14 17.18 7.53 -9.55
N LEU A 15 17.91 6.47 -9.96
CA LEU A 15 18.53 5.53 -9.02
C LEU A 15 19.64 6.20 -8.21
N SER A 16 20.47 6.97 -8.88
CA SER A 16 21.58 7.70 -8.25
C SER A 16 21.06 8.74 -7.25
N GLU A 17 20.01 9.48 -7.60
CA GLU A 17 19.35 10.45 -6.71
C GLU A 17 18.65 9.73 -5.52
N GLY A 18 17.94 8.64 -5.76
CA GLY A 18 17.30 7.85 -4.71
C GLY A 18 18.31 7.27 -3.73
N LEU A 19 19.41 6.73 -4.23
CA LEU A 19 20.52 6.24 -3.40
C LEU A 19 21.23 7.38 -2.66
N ALA A 20 21.42 8.55 -3.29
CA ALA A 20 21.96 9.72 -2.62
C ALA A 20 21.05 10.24 -1.51
N GLY A 21 19.73 10.22 -1.71
CA GLY A 21 18.75 10.56 -0.70
C GLY A 21 18.75 9.62 0.50
N LEU A 22 19.01 8.32 0.27
CA LEU A 22 19.12 7.32 1.34
C LEU A 22 20.45 7.35 2.09
N TYR A 23 21.55 7.62 1.38
CA TYR A 23 22.93 7.39 1.88
C TYR A 23 23.84 8.63 1.88
N GLY A 24 23.32 9.78 1.46
CA GLY A 24 24.10 11.04 1.36
C GLY A 24 24.86 11.18 0.04
N SER A 25 25.26 12.41 -0.25
CA SER A 25 25.70 12.88 -1.57
C SER A 25 27.11 12.46 -2.03
N THR A 26 27.83 11.57 -1.33
CA THR A 26 29.17 11.14 -1.72
C THR A 26 29.37 9.62 -1.65
N ARG A 27 30.25 9.08 -2.55
CA ARG A 27 30.69 7.67 -2.48
C ARG A 27 31.20 7.30 -1.10
N ALA A 28 31.91 8.21 -0.42
CA ALA A 28 32.40 8.01 0.93
C ALA A 28 31.26 7.99 1.95
N GLY A 29 30.21 8.80 1.77
CA GLY A 29 28.98 8.78 2.55
C GLY A 29 28.21 7.48 2.37
N PHE A 30 28.06 7.03 1.12
CA PHE A 30 27.46 5.74 0.79
C PHE A 30 28.22 4.58 1.44
N LEU A 31 29.55 4.52 1.30
CA LEU A 31 30.34 3.44 1.91
C LEU A 31 30.35 3.50 3.44
N ARG A 32 30.33 4.69 4.04
CA ARG A 32 30.20 4.85 5.50
C ARG A 32 28.81 4.48 5.98
N ALA A 33 27.76 4.88 5.27
CA ALA A 33 26.38 4.52 5.61
C ALA A 33 26.12 3.03 5.38
N SER A 34 26.70 2.42 4.34
CA SER A 34 26.66 0.97 4.11
C SER A 34 27.43 0.21 5.19
N ALA A 35 28.59 0.72 5.64
CA ALA A 35 29.35 0.14 6.74
C ALA A 35 28.63 0.32 8.09
N LEU A 36 28.03 1.48 8.34
CA LEU A 36 27.26 1.77 9.55
C LEU A 36 25.84 1.20 9.50
N GLY A 37 25.19 1.27 8.35
CA GLY A 37 23.87 0.69 8.11
C GLY A 37 23.91 -0.82 8.02
N GLY A 38 24.94 -1.39 7.40
CA GLY A 38 25.21 -2.83 7.42
C GLY A 38 25.56 -3.33 8.83
N ALA A 39 26.33 -2.56 9.60
CA ALA A 39 26.60 -2.87 11.01
C ALA A 39 25.36 -2.67 11.89
N ALA A 40 24.52 -1.68 11.63
CA ALA A 40 23.25 -1.48 12.32
C ALA A 40 22.22 -2.54 11.96
N MET A 41 22.16 -2.96 10.67
CA MET A 41 21.33 -4.10 10.25
C MET A 41 21.87 -5.41 10.83
N LEU A 42 23.18 -5.65 10.80
CA LEU A 42 23.79 -6.80 11.46
C LEU A 42 23.71 -6.69 12.99
N GLY A 43 23.81 -5.50 13.55
CA GLY A 43 23.62 -5.25 14.99
C GLY A 43 22.18 -5.48 15.42
N SER A 44 21.20 -5.13 14.61
CA SER A 44 19.77 -5.44 14.87
C SER A 44 19.44 -6.92 14.68
N LEU A 45 20.24 -7.66 13.90
CA LEU A 45 20.16 -9.13 13.80
C LEU A 45 20.83 -9.83 14.98
N LEU A 46 21.73 -9.15 15.71
CA LEU A 46 22.48 -9.71 16.85
C LEU A 46 21.95 -9.26 18.21
N THR A 47 21.18 -8.19 18.28
CA THR A 47 20.42 -7.84 19.49
C THR A 47 19.06 -8.53 19.40
N PRO A 48 18.68 -9.40 20.37
CA PRO A 48 17.29 -9.83 20.43
C PRO A 48 16.46 -8.56 20.61
N ALA A 49 15.73 -8.18 19.57
CA ALA A 49 14.65 -7.22 19.72
C ALA A 49 13.77 -7.73 20.88
N PRO A 50 13.28 -6.85 21.78
CA PRO A 50 12.28 -7.29 22.74
C PRO A 50 11.21 -7.98 21.92
N ALA A 51 10.86 -9.22 22.28
CA ALA A 51 9.99 -10.10 21.50
C ALA A 51 8.68 -9.39 21.15
N ALA A 52 8.70 -8.58 20.11
CA ALA A 52 7.53 -8.29 19.32
C ALA A 52 7.13 -9.67 18.80
N ALA A 53 5.98 -10.16 19.21
CA ALA A 53 5.48 -11.46 18.78
C ALA A 53 5.67 -11.54 17.28
N GLU A 54 6.56 -12.44 16.85
CA GLU A 54 6.91 -12.65 15.45
C GLU A 54 5.60 -12.80 14.67
N LEU A 55 5.35 -11.86 13.76
CA LEU A 55 4.08 -11.84 13.04
C LEU A 55 4.09 -13.04 12.10
N SER A 56 3.24 -14.03 12.36
CA SER A 56 3.10 -15.14 11.43
C SER A 56 2.59 -14.64 10.07
N ASP A 57 2.96 -15.31 8.99
CA ASP A 57 2.44 -15.05 7.64
C ASP A 57 0.92 -14.89 7.62
N VAL A 58 0.20 -15.69 8.42
CA VAL A 58 -1.27 -15.58 8.59
C VAL A 58 -1.65 -14.26 9.26
N GLY A 59 -0.91 -13.81 10.27
CA GLY A 59 -1.15 -12.52 10.94
C GLY A 59 -0.95 -11.34 10.00
N ILE A 60 0.09 -11.39 9.18
CA ILE A 60 0.38 -10.40 8.13
C ILE A 60 -0.75 -10.38 7.10
N LEU A 61 -1.14 -11.55 6.58
CA LEU A 61 -2.23 -11.65 5.59
C LEU A 61 -3.58 -11.16 6.14
N ARG A 62 -3.90 -11.42 7.41
CA ARG A 62 -5.12 -10.90 8.04
C ARG A 62 -5.10 -9.38 8.12
N PHE A 63 -3.95 -8.79 8.44
CA PHE A 63 -3.82 -7.33 8.42
C PHE A 63 -3.97 -6.78 7.01
N GLY A 64 -3.31 -7.39 6.02
CA GLY A 64 -3.46 -7.05 4.60
C GLY A 64 -4.93 -7.14 4.17
N LEU A 65 -5.63 -8.23 4.50
CA LEU A 65 -7.06 -8.39 4.19
C LEU A 65 -7.92 -7.25 4.75
N ARG A 66 -7.63 -6.79 5.98
CA ARG A 66 -8.37 -5.65 6.55
C ARG A 66 -8.13 -4.36 5.79
N PHE A 67 -6.93 -4.17 5.27
CA PHE A 67 -6.60 -3.00 4.47
C PHE A 67 -7.24 -3.06 3.08
N GLU A 68 -7.21 -4.22 2.43
CA GLU A 68 -7.93 -4.44 1.17
C GLU A 68 -9.46 -4.25 1.32
N TYR A 69 -10.05 -4.71 2.43
CA TYR A 69 -11.45 -4.42 2.73
C TYR A 69 -11.73 -2.92 2.80
N LEU A 70 -10.83 -2.15 3.44
CA LEU A 70 -10.95 -0.70 3.54
C LEU A 70 -10.95 -0.06 2.16
N GLN A 71 -9.99 -0.41 1.30
CA GLN A 71 -9.88 0.12 -0.06
C GLN A 71 -11.07 -0.30 -0.93
N ALA A 72 -11.37 -1.59 -0.97
CA ALA A 72 -12.53 -2.10 -1.73
C ALA A 72 -13.85 -1.42 -1.33
N ALA A 73 -14.07 -1.21 -0.02
CA ALA A 73 -15.25 -0.51 0.47
C ALA A 73 -15.26 0.97 0.08
N PHE A 74 -14.10 1.64 0.12
CA PHE A 74 -13.95 3.04 -0.26
C PHE A 74 -14.33 3.29 -1.73
N TYR A 75 -13.78 2.50 -2.64
CA TYR A 75 -14.13 2.58 -4.05
C TYR A 75 -15.61 2.23 -4.29
N THR A 76 -16.09 1.17 -3.64
CA THR A 76 -17.48 0.71 -3.78
C THR A 76 -18.48 1.77 -3.31
N GLU A 77 -18.22 2.42 -2.16
CA GLU A 77 -19.10 3.49 -1.67
C GLU A 77 -19.14 4.66 -2.65
N ALA A 78 -17.99 5.12 -3.16
CA ALA A 78 -17.93 6.19 -4.14
C ALA A 78 -18.64 5.86 -5.46
N GLU A 79 -18.65 4.59 -5.88
CA GLU A 79 -19.44 4.09 -7.01
C GLU A 79 -20.93 4.17 -6.69
N GLN A 80 -21.37 3.64 -5.55
CA GLN A 80 -22.78 3.54 -5.15
C GLN A 80 -23.46 4.88 -4.95
N ILE A 81 -22.76 5.86 -4.34
CA ILE A 81 -23.31 7.21 -4.15
C ILE A 81 -23.18 8.09 -5.40
N GLY A 82 -22.66 7.54 -6.49
CA GLY A 82 -22.55 8.18 -7.78
C GLY A 82 -21.44 9.22 -7.92
N THR A 83 -20.51 9.32 -6.95
CA THR A 83 -19.40 10.28 -7.02
C THR A 83 -18.51 10.00 -8.23
N ILE A 84 -18.12 8.73 -8.44
CA ILE A 84 -17.31 8.34 -9.60
C ILE A 84 -18.04 8.67 -10.91
N GLY A 85 -19.34 8.45 -10.97
CA GLY A 85 -20.14 8.74 -12.19
C GLY A 85 -20.16 10.23 -12.59
N ARG A 86 -19.91 11.14 -11.65
CA ARG A 86 -19.86 12.60 -11.89
C ARG A 86 -18.47 13.13 -12.25
N MET A 87 -17.43 12.30 -12.18
CA MET A 87 -16.06 12.66 -12.51
C MET A 87 -15.84 12.71 -14.04
N THR A 88 -14.68 13.23 -14.46
CA THR A 88 -14.27 13.13 -15.88
C THR A 88 -14.10 11.67 -16.32
N ALA A 89 -14.26 11.37 -17.60
CA ALA A 89 -14.14 10.02 -18.14
C ALA A 89 -12.81 9.34 -17.74
N ARG A 90 -11.69 10.09 -17.75
CA ARG A 90 -10.38 9.60 -17.32
C ARG A 90 -10.38 9.18 -15.84
N LYS A 91 -10.96 9.97 -14.96
CA LYS A 91 -11.08 9.65 -13.53
C LYS A 91 -12.03 8.48 -13.27
N GLN A 92 -13.13 8.43 -14.02
CA GLN A 92 -14.07 7.30 -13.94
C GLN A 92 -13.39 5.99 -14.30
N GLN A 93 -12.66 5.96 -15.41
CA GLN A 93 -11.91 4.77 -15.84
C GLN A 93 -10.92 4.32 -14.77
N TRP A 94 -10.08 5.25 -14.29
CA TRP A 94 -9.12 4.99 -13.24
C TRP A 94 -9.79 4.40 -11.98
N ALA A 95 -10.79 5.08 -11.43
CA ALA A 95 -11.43 4.68 -10.18
C ALA A 95 -12.14 3.32 -10.28
N ARG A 96 -12.80 3.03 -11.42
CA ARG A 96 -13.46 1.75 -11.64
C ARG A 96 -12.48 0.60 -11.78
N VAL A 97 -11.35 0.82 -12.46
CA VAL A 97 -10.32 -0.21 -12.61
C VAL A 97 -9.71 -0.53 -11.24
N LEU A 98 -9.28 0.49 -10.48
CA LEU A 98 -8.72 0.26 -9.16
C LEU A 98 -9.75 -0.43 -8.24
N GLY A 99 -10.97 0.09 -8.15
CA GLY A 99 -12.02 -0.52 -7.33
C GLY A 99 -12.28 -1.99 -7.68
N ALA A 100 -12.24 -2.35 -8.97
CA ALA A 100 -12.36 -3.75 -9.40
C ALA A 100 -11.16 -4.60 -8.94
N HIS A 101 -9.94 -4.04 -8.98
CA HIS A 101 -8.74 -4.71 -8.51
C HIS A 101 -8.76 -4.91 -6.99
N GLU A 102 -9.13 -3.89 -6.19
CA GLU A 102 -9.22 -4.02 -4.74
C GLU A 102 -10.22 -5.11 -4.31
N ARG A 103 -11.37 -5.17 -4.98
CA ARG A 103 -12.34 -6.27 -4.77
C ARG A 103 -11.75 -7.64 -5.15
N ALA A 104 -10.89 -7.70 -6.18
CA ALA A 104 -10.20 -8.94 -6.56
C ALA A 104 -9.13 -9.33 -5.53
N HIS A 105 -8.35 -8.37 -5.02
CA HIS A 105 -7.37 -8.59 -3.96
C HIS A 105 -8.03 -9.18 -2.69
N VAL A 106 -9.16 -8.62 -2.27
CA VAL A 106 -9.96 -9.18 -1.18
C VAL A 106 -10.29 -10.65 -1.43
N ARG A 107 -10.80 -11.00 -2.63
CA ARG A 107 -11.15 -12.39 -2.95
C ARG A 107 -9.94 -13.32 -2.90
N ILE A 108 -8.82 -12.90 -3.48
CA ILE A 108 -7.58 -13.69 -3.52
C ILE A 108 -7.06 -13.94 -2.10
N ILE A 109 -6.95 -12.90 -1.28
CA ILE A 109 -6.44 -13.05 0.08
C ILE A 109 -7.37 -13.91 0.93
N LYS A 110 -8.69 -13.77 0.76
CA LYS A 110 -9.66 -14.66 1.42
C LYS A 110 -9.48 -16.12 1.02
N GLN A 111 -9.25 -16.41 -0.24
CA GLN A 111 -8.97 -17.77 -0.71
C GLN A 111 -7.70 -18.34 -0.08
N VAL A 112 -6.63 -17.55 0.01
CA VAL A 112 -5.38 -17.96 0.66
C VAL A 112 -5.57 -18.23 2.15
N LEU A 113 -6.32 -17.37 2.84
CA LEU A 113 -6.60 -17.51 4.27
C LEU A 113 -7.59 -18.64 4.59
N GLY A 114 -8.50 -18.96 3.67
CA GLY A 114 -9.57 -19.94 3.89
C GLY A 114 -10.40 -19.61 5.13
N PRO A 115 -10.61 -20.60 6.04
CA PRO A 115 -11.38 -20.38 7.26
C PRO A 115 -10.77 -19.37 8.24
N LYS A 116 -9.51 -18.99 8.04
CA LYS A 116 -8.82 -17.98 8.87
C LYS A 116 -9.10 -16.54 8.41
N ALA A 117 -9.82 -16.35 7.30
CA ALA A 117 -10.20 -15.04 6.81
C ALA A 117 -11.24 -14.42 7.76
N GLU A 118 -10.97 -13.16 8.15
CA GLU A 118 -11.89 -12.41 9.00
C GLU A 118 -12.99 -11.75 8.16
N ALA A 119 -14.12 -11.46 8.78
CA ALA A 119 -15.20 -10.69 8.15
C ALA A 119 -14.77 -9.23 7.96
N SER A 120 -15.33 -8.59 6.91
CA SER A 120 -15.13 -7.16 6.69
C SER A 120 -15.59 -6.34 7.89
N PRO A 121 -14.80 -5.37 8.37
CA PRO A 121 -15.28 -4.38 9.33
C PRO A 121 -16.38 -3.49 8.74
N PHE A 122 -16.95 -2.63 9.58
CA PHE A 122 -17.77 -1.52 9.11
C PHE A 122 -16.90 -0.30 8.86
N PHE A 123 -17.30 0.53 7.88
CA PHE A 123 -16.55 1.71 7.50
C PHE A 123 -17.43 2.97 7.57
N ASP A 124 -16.81 4.11 7.86
CA ASP A 124 -17.35 5.45 7.74
C ASP A 124 -16.22 6.34 7.17
N PHE A 125 -16.32 6.69 5.91
CA PHE A 125 -15.25 7.46 5.23
C PHE A 125 -15.31 8.95 5.48
N ARG A 126 -16.15 9.41 6.42
CA ARG A 126 -16.19 10.81 6.89
C ARG A 126 -16.38 11.81 5.75
N GLY A 127 -17.17 11.44 4.73
CA GLY A 127 -17.44 12.30 3.57
C GLY A 127 -16.35 12.28 2.50
N ASN A 128 -15.25 11.55 2.70
CA ASN A 128 -14.16 11.50 1.70
C ASN A 128 -14.55 10.82 0.40
N THR A 129 -15.63 10.06 0.37
CA THR A 129 -16.20 9.45 -0.85
C THR A 129 -17.18 10.35 -1.57
N GLU A 130 -17.65 11.44 -0.96
CA GLU A 130 -18.78 12.26 -1.45
C GLU A 130 -18.40 13.25 -2.55
N THR A 131 -17.12 13.66 -2.61
CA THR A 131 -16.62 14.65 -3.57
C THR A 131 -15.44 14.11 -4.38
N ASP A 132 -15.29 14.57 -5.62
CA ASP A 132 -14.14 14.25 -6.47
C ASP A 132 -12.80 14.51 -5.76
N GLY A 133 -12.63 15.69 -5.17
CA GLY A 133 -11.41 16.07 -4.50
C GLY A 133 -11.12 15.26 -3.21
N GLY A 134 -12.14 14.95 -2.42
CA GLY A 134 -12.03 14.08 -1.24
C GLY A 134 -11.62 12.67 -1.65
N PHE A 135 -12.35 12.11 -2.61
CA PHE A 135 -12.10 10.77 -3.12
C PHE A 135 -10.69 10.63 -3.70
N THR A 136 -10.31 11.50 -4.64
CA THR A 136 -9.01 11.36 -5.33
C THR A 136 -7.82 11.51 -4.38
N ARG A 137 -7.83 12.46 -3.44
CA ARG A 137 -6.73 12.60 -2.47
C ARG A 137 -6.63 11.42 -1.51
N THR A 138 -7.78 10.91 -1.05
CA THR A 138 -7.80 9.76 -0.13
C THR A 138 -7.35 8.49 -0.85
N ALA A 139 -7.78 8.28 -2.10
CA ALA A 139 -7.32 7.17 -2.92
C ALA A 139 -5.79 7.19 -3.07
N VAL A 140 -5.19 8.33 -3.49
CA VAL A 140 -3.73 8.45 -3.60
C VAL A 140 -3.04 8.07 -2.29
N ALA A 141 -3.53 8.57 -1.15
CA ALA A 141 -2.93 8.27 0.14
C ALA A 141 -3.02 6.78 0.52
N MET A 142 -4.12 6.11 0.15
CA MET A 142 -4.29 4.68 0.42
C MET A 142 -3.40 3.83 -0.48
N GLU A 143 -3.36 4.12 -1.78
CA GLU A 143 -2.49 3.38 -2.72
C GLU A 143 -1.01 3.50 -2.33
N ASP A 144 -0.54 4.71 -2.02
CA ASP A 144 0.83 4.92 -1.54
C ASP A 144 1.10 4.16 -0.23
N LEU A 145 0.12 4.11 0.66
CA LEU A 145 0.26 3.40 1.93
C LEU A 145 0.30 1.88 1.74
N THR A 146 -0.41 1.34 0.73
CA THR A 146 -0.36 -0.08 0.37
C THR A 146 1.03 -0.47 -0.11
N VAL A 147 1.61 0.31 -1.03
CA VAL A 147 2.98 0.07 -1.51
C VAL A 147 3.97 0.09 -0.34
N ALA A 148 3.89 1.12 0.51
CA ALA A 148 4.78 1.24 1.68
C ALA A 148 4.62 0.09 2.68
N LEU A 149 3.38 -0.38 2.90
CA LEU A 149 3.08 -1.54 3.75
C LEU A 149 3.71 -2.81 3.19
N ILE A 150 3.40 -3.15 1.93
CA ILE A 150 3.87 -4.41 1.35
C ILE A 150 5.39 -4.42 1.30
N THR A 151 6.02 -3.31 0.89
CA THR A 151 7.49 -3.18 0.90
C THR A 151 8.06 -3.38 2.31
N GLY A 152 7.40 -2.82 3.33
CA GLY A 152 7.87 -2.89 4.72
C GLY A 152 7.71 -4.26 5.38
N ILE A 153 6.69 -5.03 4.99
CA ILE A 153 6.45 -6.37 5.56
C ILE A 153 7.17 -7.50 4.81
N MET A 154 7.69 -7.25 3.60
CA MET A 154 8.36 -8.30 2.81
C MET A 154 9.48 -9.02 3.56
N PRO A 155 10.35 -8.36 4.34
CA PRO A 155 11.37 -9.03 5.14
C PRO A 155 10.83 -9.98 6.23
N GLU A 156 9.57 -9.77 6.66
CA GLU A 156 8.91 -10.53 7.73
C GLU A 156 8.21 -11.81 7.20
N ILE A 157 8.19 -12.00 5.87
CA ILE A 157 7.50 -13.14 5.24
C ILE A 157 8.40 -14.37 5.22
N HIS A 158 7.92 -15.45 5.84
CA HIS A 158 8.65 -16.72 5.92
C HIS A 158 8.41 -17.64 4.72
N SER A 159 7.18 -17.65 4.19
CA SER A 159 6.80 -18.49 3.05
C SER A 159 7.27 -17.89 1.73
N ARG A 160 8.15 -18.58 1.00
CA ARG A 160 8.58 -18.16 -0.36
C ARG A 160 7.41 -18.04 -1.33
N THR A 161 6.43 -18.92 -1.22
CA THR A 161 5.22 -18.87 -2.07
C THR A 161 4.41 -17.61 -1.77
N LEU A 162 4.26 -17.27 -0.48
CA LEU A 162 3.58 -16.06 -0.08
C LEU A 162 4.37 -14.82 -0.50
N ALA A 163 5.69 -14.80 -0.32
CA ALA A 163 6.53 -13.69 -0.78
C ALA A 163 6.39 -13.45 -2.30
N ALA A 164 6.38 -14.52 -3.11
CA ALA A 164 6.16 -14.40 -4.56
C ALA A 164 4.76 -13.83 -4.89
N ALA A 165 3.71 -14.24 -4.17
CA ALA A 165 2.36 -13.73 -4.35
C ALA A 165 2.26 -12.24 -3.95
N LEU A 166 2.85 -11.86 -2.81
CA LEU A 166 2.89 -10.47 -2.36
C LEU A 166 3.73 -9.58 -3.29
N PHE A 167 4.81 -10.13 -3.86
CA PHE A 167 5.58 -9.40 -4.87
C PHE A 167 4.74 -9.13 -6.13
N SER A 168 3.95 -10.10 -6.60
CA SER A 168 3.00 -9.89 -7.69
C SER A 168 1.96 -8.82 -7.36
N LEU A 169 1.43 -8.82 -6.13
CA LEU A 169 0.50 -7.81 -5.65
C LEU A 169 1.18 -6.44 -5.62
N LEU A 170 2.37 -6.32 -5.01
CA LEU A 170 3.14 -5.08 -4.94
C LEU A 170 3.33 -4.42 -6.31
N THR A 171 3.62 -5.20 -7.35
CA THR A 171 3.80 -4.65 -8.70
C THR A 171 2.50 -4.06 -9.28
N VAL A 172 1.33 -4.52 -8.86
CA VAL A 172 0.03 -3.94 -9.23
C VAL A 172 -0.22 -2.68 -8.41
N GLU A 173 -0.02 -2.73 -7.10
CA GLU A 173 -0.19 -1.60 -6.18
C GLU A 173 0.70 -0.41 -6.54
N ALA A 174 1.95 -0.65 -6.92
CA ALA A 174 2.84 0.41 -7.40
C ALA A 174 2.29 1.10 -8.65
N ARG A 175 1.66 0.36 -9.57
CA ARG A 175 0.97 0.95 -10.73
C ARG A 175 -0.30 1.71 -10.34
N HIS A 176 -1.06 1.22 -9.35
CA HIS A 176 -2.21 1.92 -8.80
C HIS A 176 -1.78 3.28 -8.21
N ALA A 177 -0.77 3.28 -7.34
CA ALA A 177 -0.23 4.50 -6.73
C ALA A 177 0.25 5.50 -7.79
N ALA A 178 1.04 5.03 -8.77
CA ALA A 178 1.52 5.87 -9.87
C ALA A 178 0.37 6.46 -10.70
N TRP A 179 -0.65 5.67 -11.02
CA TRP A 179 -1.82 6.12 -11.75
C TRP A 179 -2.66 7.11 -10.93
N ALA A 180 -2.89 6.83 -9.64
CA ALA A 180 -3.59 7.73 -8.73
C ALA A 180 -2.89 9.10 -8.61
N ARG A 181 -1.57 9.12 -8.47
CA ARG A 181 -0.75 10.35 -8.47
C ARG A 181 -0.90 11.11 -9.79
N ASN A 182 -0.83 10.41 -10.92
CA ASN A 182 -1.02 11.02 -12.25
C ASN A 182 -2.42 11.63 -12.43
N ILE A 183 -3.46 11.06 -11.84
CA ILE A 183 -4.82 11.58 -11.86
C ILE A 183 -4.93 12.96 -11.20
N ILE A 184 -4.17 13.21 -10.14
CA ILE A 184 -4.16 14.51 -9.44
C ILE A 184 -3.07 15.45 -9.97
N GLY A 185 -2.33 15.09 -11.01
CA GLY A 185 -1.25 15.89 -11.58
C GLY A 185 0.05 15.87 -10.77
N ALA A 186 0.18 14.94 -9.81
CA ALA A 186 1.42 14.71 -9.08
C ALA A 186 2.37 13.81 -9.87
N THR A 187 3.66 13.87 -9.54
CA THR A 187 4.68 12.98 -10.13
C THR A 187 4.35 11.52 -9.84
N PRO A 188 4.17 10.66 -10.86
CA PRO A 188 3.78 9.25 -10.66
C PRO A 188 4.79 8.45 -9.83
N SER A 189 6.08 8.68 -10.04
CA SER A 189 7.17 8.07 -9.28
C SER A 189 8.07 9.18 -8.73
N PRO A 190 7.81 9.68 -7.51
CA PRO A 190 8.51 10.84 -6.96
C PRO A 190 9.92 10.54 -6.45
N SER A 191 10.27 9.26 -6.31
CA SER A 191 11.58 8.81 -5.86
C SER A 191 11.97 7.52 -6.57
N ALA A 192 13.27 7.23 -6.65
CA ALA A 192 13.79 6.01 -7.27
C ALA A 192 13.48 4.73 -6.47
N LEU A 193 13.21 4.86 -5.18
CA LEU A 193 12.86 3.75 -4.27
C LEU A 193 11.66 4.12 -3.42
N ASP A 194 10.73 3.17 -3.28
CA ASP A 194 9.61 3.32 -2.36
C ASP A 194 10.09 3.20 -0.91
N GLN A 195 9.51 4.04 -0.04
CA GLN A 195 9.86 4.06 1.38
C GLN A 195 9.02 3.03 2.15
N PRO A 196 9.64 1.98 2.71
CA PRO A 196 8.92 0.98 3.49
C PRO A 196 8.35 1.59 4.77
N ARG A 197 7.19 1.08 5.20
CA ARG A 197 6.62 1.40 6.51
C ARG A 197 6.35 0.12 7.29
N SER A 198 6.67 0.17 8.58
CA SER A 198 6.36 -0.94 9.48
C SER A 198 4.85 -1.14 9.62
N LEU A 199 4.44 -2.37 9.92
CA LEU A 199 3.03 -2.69 10.18
C LEU A 199 2.43 -1.85 11.33
N PRO A 200 3.14 -1.60 12.47
CA PRO A 200 2.67 -0.68 13.49
C PRO A 200 2.41 0.74 12.99
N ASP A 201 3.29 1.28 12.14
CA ASP A 201 3.12 2.64 11.59
C ASP A 201 1.89 2.73 10.69
N VAL A 202 1.73 1.77 9.75
CA VAL A 202 0.55 1.69 8.88
C VAL A 202 -0.73 1.55 9.70
N ARG A 203 -0.71 0.71 10.73
CA ARG A 203 -1.83 0.58 11.67
C ARG A 203 -2.16 1.89 12.37
N GLY A 204 -1.14 2.66 12.75
CA GLY A 204 -1.28 4.00 13.32
C GLY A 204 -1.98 4.95 12.36
N VAL A 205 -1.54 5.00 11.10
CA VAL A 205 -2.15 5.82 10.05
C VAL A 205 -3.62 5.42 9.84
N ILE A 206 -3.94 4.12 9.67
CA ILE A 206 -5.32 3.66 9.50
C ILE A 206 -6.20 4.05 10.69
N ARG A 207 -5.71 3.91 11.92
CA ARG A 207 -6.45 4.32 13.13
C ARG A 207 -6.74 5.82 13.14
N SER A 208 -5.79 6.64 12.72
CA SER A 208 -5.95 8.11 12.71
C SER A 208 -7.06 8.58 11.77
N THR A 209 -7.35 7.84 10.70
CA THR A 209 -8.46 8.14 9.79
C THR A 209 -9.83 7.98 10.44
N ARG A 210 -9.95 7.10 11.44
CA ARG A 210 -11.21 6.68 12.06
C ARG A 210 -12.22 6.13 11.05
N PHE A 211 -11.74 5.59 9.94
CA PHE A 211 -12.62 5.01 8.91
C PHE A 211 -13.21 3.66 9.34
N ILE A 212 -12.47 2.86 10.14
CA ILE A 212 -12.99 1.60 10.68
C ILE A 212 -13.82 1.91 11.93
N VAL A 213 -15.07 1.44 11.95
CA VAL A 213 -16.02 1.66 13.03
C VAL A 213 -16.60 0.33 13.53
N ASN A 214 -17.05 0.31 14.79
CA ASN A 214 -17.60 -0.92 15.41
C ASN A 214 -19.04 -1.24 14.97
N ARG A 215 -19.79 -0.23 14.53
CA ARG A 215 -21.18 -0.35 14.10
C ARG A 215 -21.43 0.59 12.91
N PRO A 216 -22.39 0.26 12.03
CA PRO A 216 -22.83 1.18 10.99
C PRO A 216 -23.27 2.51 11.62
N SER A 217 -22.91 3.63 11.01
CA SER A 217 -23.44 4.94 11.39
C SER A 217 -24.95 4.93 11.13
N THR A 218 -25.76 5.16 12.19
CA THR A 218 -27.22 5.23 12.05
C THR A 218 -27.68 6.51 11.38
N SER A 219 -26.79 7.51 11.21
CA SER A 219 -27.11 8.81 10.63
C SER A 219 -27.10 8.84 9.10
N ARG A 220 -26.54 7.84 8.44
CA ARG A 220 -26.59 7.68 6.99
C ARG A 220 -26.82 6.21 6.69
N ARG A 221 -27.77 5.87 5.82
CA ARG A 221 -28.05 4.51 5.32
C ARG A 221 -26.80 3.98 4.56
N HIS A 222 -25.81 3.54 5.29
CA HIS A 222 -24.74 2.75 4.72
C HIS A 222 -24.99 1.30 5.09
N GLU A 223 -25.78 0.64 4.26
CA GLU A 223 -25.74 -0.82 4.18
C GLU A 223 -24.27 -1.21 3.98
N ARG A 224 -23.85 -2.33 4.59
CA ARG A 224 -22.54 -2.92 4.29
C ARG A 224 -22.34 -2.88 2.79
N PRO A 225 -21.24 -2.28 2.27
CA PRO A 225 -20.94 -2.42 0.87
C PRO A 225 -20.96 -3.91 0.55
N GLN A 226 -21.92 -4.35 -0.26
CA GLN A 226 -21.92 -5.72 -0.72
C GLN A 226 -20.72 -5.81 -1.66
N LEU A 227 -19.64 -6.43 -1.20
CA LEU A 227 -18.48 -6.73 -2.02
C LEU A 227 -18.88 -7.89 -2.95
N THR A 228 -19.85 -7.61 -3.84
CA THR A 228 -20.25 -8.51 -4.89
C THR A 228 -19.21 -8.44 -6.00
N GLY A 229 -18.45 -9.48 -6.13
CA GLY A 229 -17.51 -9.63 -7.22
C GLY A 229 -17.54 -11.00 -7.75
#